data_fddccf65e2097f3ab000c74002c8e0c2
#
_entry.id   fddccf65e2097f3ab000c74002c8e0c2
#
_cell.length_a   1.000
_cell.length_b   1.000
_cell.length_c   1.000
_cell.angle_alpha   90.00
_cell.angle_beta   90.00
_cell.angle_gamma   90.00
#
_symmetry.space_group_name_H-M   'P 1'
#
loop_
_entity.id
_entity.type
_entity.pdbx_description
1 polymer ?
#
loop_
_entity_poly.entity_id
_entity_poly.type
_entity_poly.pdbx_seq_one_letter_code
_entity_poly.pdbx_strand_id
1 'polypeptide(L)'
;MGLTPLEGLVMGTRSGDIDPTCIEFIAHKENLSLEQVMDIVNKKSGVLGISGVSSDFRDLDEAAKAGNKRADLALRVFAHSVVKYIGSFIAVMNGVDAIVFTAGIGENDDIIRSRIIEHFDFLDTTLDQKANKMHGEERIISTPDSKVKVICIPTNEELAICRDTVEIVTKKMVEDTVKDVLSNN
;
A
#
# COMPACT_ATOMS: atom_id res chain seq x y z
N MET A 1 -4.83 4.51 5.50
CA MET A 1 -6.23 4.68 5.07
C MET A 1 -7.00 5.24 6.26
N GLY A 2 -7.86 6.23 6.04
CA GLY A 2 -8.70 6.80 7.07
C GLY A 2 -10.13 6.27 7.00
N LEU A 3 -11.13 7.16 6.96
CA LEU A 3 -12.54 6.77 6.84
C LEU A 3 -12.81 5.96 5.55
N THR A 4 -12.08 6.27 4.50
CA THR A 4 -12.15 5.55 3.21
C THR A 4 -10.74 5.21 2.70
N PRO A 5 -10.62 4.31 1.70
CA PRO A 5 -9.33 4.06 1.05
C PRO A 5 -8.78 5.23 0.23
N LEU A 6 -9.47 6.37 0.15
CA LEU A 6 -8.98 7.55 -0.56
C LEU A 6 -7.88 8.26 0.19
N GLU A 7 -7.97 8.32 1.53
CA GLU A 7 -6.91 8.89 2.38
C GLU A 7 -5.69 7.97 2.41
N GLY A 8 -4.51 8.56 2.27
CA GLY A 8 -3.25 7.85 2.38
C GLY A 8 -2.42 7.89 1.10
N LEU A 9 -1.88 6.76 0.71
CA LEU A 9 -1.00 6.64 -0.44
C LEU A 9 -1.71 6.94 -1.76
N VAL A 10 -0.97 7.51 -2.69
CA VAL A 10 -1.34 7.46 -4.12
C VAL A 10 -1.44 5.99 -4.52
N MET A 11 -2.54 5.62 -5.18
CA MET A 11 -2.79 4.22 -5.57
C MET A 11 -2.92 4.09 -7.09
N GLY A 12 -3.35 2.92 -7.58
CA GLY A 12 -3.57 2.68 -9.01
C GLY A 12 -4.48 3.73 -9.65
N THR A 13 -5.66 3.95 -9.05
CA THR A 13 -6.68 4.89 -9.56
C THR A 13 -7.08 5.97 -8.56
N ARG A 14 -6.74 5.83 -7.27
CA ARG A 14 -7.08 6.79 -6.20
C ARG A 14 -5.98 7.83 -6.04
N SER A 15 -6.40 9.08 -5.82
CA SER A 15 -5.46 10.21 -5.67
C SER A 15 -4.54 10.08 -4.45
N GLY A 16 -4.99 9.41 -3.40
CA GLY A 16 -4.37 9.52 -2.08
C GLY A 16 -4.68 10.88 -1.45
N ASP A 17 -3.86 11.29 -0.50
CA ASP A 17 -4.00 12.57 0.18
C ASP A 17 -4.02 13.73 -0.80
N ILE A 18 -5.03 14.57 -0.65
CA ILE A 18 -5.22 15.76 -1.49
C ILE A 18 -5.71 16.91 -0.61
N ASP A 19 -5.32 18.14 -0.94
CA ASP A 19 -5.90 19.32 -0.33
C ASP A 19 -7.41 19.36 -0.62
N PRO A 20 -8.28 19.45 0.41
CA PRO A 20 -9.73 19.47 0.21
C PRO A 20 -10.21 20.57 -0.74
N THR A 21 -9.52 21.72 -0.79
CA THR A 21 -9.87 22.81 -1.69
C THR A 21 -9.69 22.48 -3.16
N CYS A 22 -8.84 21.47 -3.48
CA CYS A 22 -8.74 20.98 -4.85
C CYS A 22 -10.05 20.36 -5.35
N ILE A 23 -10.84 19.76 -4.47
CA ILE A 23 -12.15 19.18 -4.82
C ILE A 23 -13.11 20.29 -5.27
N GLU A 24 -13.21 21.35 -4.48
CA GLU A 24 -14.02 22.53 -4.80
C GLU A 24 -13.55 23.22 -6.08
N PHE A 25 -12.23 23.44 -6.20
CA PHE A 25 -11.65 24.07 -7.36
C PHE A 25 -11.98 23.31 -8.66
N ILE A 26 -11.82 21.98 -8.66
CA ILE A 26 -12.11 21.15 -9.83
C ILE A 26 -13.61 21.18 -10.14
N ALA A 27 -14.48 21.08 -9.11
CA ALA A 27 -15.92 21.15 -9.29
C ALA A 27 -16.34 22.42 -10.00
N HIS A 28 -15.86 23.57 -9.54
CA HIS A 28 -16.18 24.87 -10.13
C HIS A 28 -15.56 25.02 -11.53
N LYS A 29 -14.29 24.72 -11.70
CA LYS A 29 -13.56 24.92 -12.95
C LYS A 29 -14.13 24.08 -14.09
N GLU A 30 -14.46 22.83 -13.82
CA GLU A 30 -14.93 21.88 -14.81
C GLU A 30 -16.46 21.75 -14.85
N ASN A 31 -17.19 22.56 -14.03
CA ASN A 31 -18.65 22.53 -13.86
C ASN A 31 -19.18 21.12 -13.56
N LEU A 32 -18.55 20.46 -12.59
CA LEU A 32 -18.88 19.10 -12.14
C LEU A 32 -19.61 19.10 -10.81
N SER A 33 -20.48 18.10 -10.60
CA SER A 33 -21.04 17.84 -9.27
C SER A 33 -19.98 17.25 -8.33
N LEU A 34 -20.23 17.35 -7.02
CA LEU A 34 -19.34 16.73 -6.03
C LEU A 34 -19.16 15.23 -6.29
N GLU A 35 -20.23 14.51 -6.63
CA GLU A 35 -20.17 13.08 -6.94
C GLU A 35 -19.25 12.79 -8.13
N GLN A 36 -19.30 13.63 -9.17
CA GLN A 36 -18.43 13.48 -10.34
C GLN A 36 -16.96 13.71 -9.98
N VAL A 37 -16.67 14.72 -9.14
CA VAL A 37 -15.28 14.96 -8.67
C VAL A 37 -14.82 13.80 -7.79
N MET A 38 -15.68 13.28 -6.90
CA MET A 38 -15.37 12.11 -6.07
C MET A 38 -15.12 10.86 -6.92
N ASP A 39 -15.82 10.67 -8.03
CA ASP A 39 -15.52 9.59 -8.97
C ASP A 39 -14.14 9.75 -9.62
N ILE A 40 -13.77 10.98 -9.99
CA ILE A 40 -12.45 11.28 -10.56
C ILE A 40 -11.33 10.94 -9.57
N VAL A 41 -11.41 11.41 -8.32
CA VAL A 41 -10.34 11.18 -7.34
C VAL A 41 -10.26 9.73 -6.87
N ASN A 42 -11.34 8.96 -6.97
CA ASN A 42 -11.36 7.54 -6.61
C ASN A 42 -10.97 6.60 -7.75
N LYS A 43 -11.35 6.92 -9.02
CA LYS A 43 -11.27 5.95 -10.12
C LYS A 43 -10.43 6.41 -11.31
N LYS A 44 -10.11 7.71 -11.43
CA LYS A 44 -9.45 8.29 -12.60
C LYS A 44 -8.19 9.08 -12.26
N SER A 45 -7.76 8.99 -11.01
CA SER A 45 -6.57 9.65 -10.46
C SER A 45 -5.44 8.63 -10.25
N GLY A 46 -4.64 8.81 -9.24
CA GLY A 46 -3.55 7.91 -8.91
C GLY A 46 -2.48 7.82 -9.99
N VAL A 47 -1.79 6.69 -10.05
CA VAL A 47 -0.76 6.48 -11.08
C VAL A 47 -1.35 6.42 -12.49
N LEU A 48 -2.61 5.99 -12.64
CA LEU A 48 -3.35 6.07 -13.90
C LEU A 48 -3.48 7.52 -14.36
N GLY A 49 -3.97 8.42 -13.52
CA GLY A 49 -4.17 9.82 -13.86
C GLY A 49 -2.86 10.55 -14.13
N ILE A 50 -1.81 10.25 -13.37
CA ILE A 50 -0.47 10.85 -13.57
C ILE A 50 0.14 10.35 -14.86
N SER A 51 0.14 9.05 -15.10
CA SER A 51 0.79 8.45 -16.27
C SER A 51 -0.01 8.68 -17.57
N GLY A 52 -1.34 8.56 -17.47
CA GLY A 52 -2.21 8.48 -18.65
C GLY A 52 -2.03 7.16 -19.43
N VAL A 53 -1.44 6.13 -18.80
CA VAL A 53 -1.13 4.84 -19.43
C VAL A 53 -1.96 3.73 -18.81
N SER A 54 -1.71 3.41 -17.53
CA SER A 54 -2.33 2.28 -16.84
C SER A 54 -2.36 2.51 -15.32
N SER A 55 -3.20 1.76 -14.63
CA SER A 55 -3.16 1.61 -13.18
C SER A 55 -2.29 0.42 -12.73
N ASP A 56 -1.85 -0.43 -13.65
CA ASP A 56 -0.97 -1.56 -13.39
C ASP A 56 0.49 -1.11 -13.41
N PHE A 57 1.22 -1.44 -12.34
CA PHE A 57 2.61 -1.02 -12.17
C PHE A 57 3.54 -1.69 -13.18
N ARG A 58 3.21 -2.89 -13.66
CA ARG A 58 3.98 -3.59 -14.70
C ARG A 58 3.95 -2.84 -16.02
N ASP A 59 2.76 -2.39 -16.43
CA ASP A 59 2.59 -1.59 -17.65
C ASP A 59 3.33 -0.26 -17.53
N LEU A 60 3.32 0.35 -16.32
CA LEU A 60 4.03 1.60 -16.06
C LEU A 60 5.54 1.43 -16.13
N ASP A 61 6.05 0.33 -15.60
CA ASP A 61 7.49 0.02 -15.64
C ASP A 61 7.96 -0.21 -17.08
N GLU A 62 7.19 -0.97 -17.86
CA GLU A 62 7.46 -1.17 -19.30
C GLU A 62 7.44 0.14 -20.07
N ALA A 63 6.41 0.97 -19.84
CA ALA A 63 6.31 2.27 -20.50
C ALA A 63 7.45 3.22 -20.10
N ALA A 64 7.85 3.22 -18.82
CA ALA A 64 8.98 4.03 -18.34
C ALA A 64 10.30 3.56 -18.97
N LYS A 65 10.55 2.26 -19.06
CA LYS A 65 11.72 1.69 -19.76
C LYS A 65 11.74 2.04 -21.25
N ALA A 66 10.56 2.17 -21.87
CA ALA A 66 10.40 2.63 -23.25
C ALA A 66 10.55 4.17 -23.40
N GLY A 67 10.84 4.90 -22.33
CA GLY A 67 11.09 6.34 -22.33
C GLY A 67 9.87 7.21 -22.05
N ASN A 68 8.75 6.65 -21.60
CA ASN A 68 7.59 7.44 -21.21
C ASN A 68 7.84 8.17 -19.88
N LYS A 69 8.07 9.48 -19.95
CA LYS A 69 8.39 10.32 -18.78
C LYS A 69 7.23 10.41 -17.76
N ARG A 70 5.98 10.34 -18.22
CA ARG A 70 4.83 10.39 -17.31
C ARG A 70 4.65 9.08 -16.54
N ALA A 71 4.94 7.94 -17.16
CA ALA A 71 4.94 6.65 -16.46
C ALA A 71 6.04 6.62 -15.38
N ASP A 72 7.27 7.05 -15.69
CA ASP A 72 8.32 7.16 -14.68
C ASP A 72 7.97 8.16 -13.57
N LEU A 73 7.36 9.30 -13.91
CA LEU A 73 6.87 10.25 -12.91
C LEU A 73 5.83 9.60 -11.98
N ALA A 74 4.88 8.84 -12.51
CA ALA A 74 3.85 8.17 -11.73
C ALA A 74 4.47 7.18 -10.71
N LEU A 75 5.44 6.37 -11.14
CA LEU A 75 6.18 5.46 -10.27
C LEU A 75 6.96 6.20 -9.18
N ARG A 76 7.60 7.33 -9.51
CA ARG A 76 8.31 8.16 -8.53
C ARG A 76 7.36 8.82 -7.53
N VAL A 77 6.21 9.33 -7.98
CA VAL A 77 5.19 9.92 -7.09
C VAL A 77 4.65 8.87 -6.13
N PHE A 78 4.39 7.65 -6.60
CA PHE A 78 4.00 6.55 -5.74
C PHE A 78 5.06 6.25 -4.68
N ALA A 79 6.31 5.98 -5.09
CA ALA A 79 7.41 5.71 -4.18
C ALA A 79 7.60 6.84 -3.15
N HIS A 80 7.55 8.10 -3.60
CA HIS A 80 7.64 9.26 -2.71
C HIS A 80 6.50 9.31 -1.67
N SER A 81 5.27 8.98 -2.06
CA SER A 81 4.16 8.92 -1.11
C SER A 81 4.39 7.85 -0.02
N VAL A 82 4.92 6.69 -0.39
CA VAL A 82 5.29 5.63 0.57
C VAL A 82 6.41 6.09 1.49
N VAL A 83 7.46 6.71 0.95
CA VAL A 83 8.58 7.27 1.73
C VAL A 83 8.11 8.28 2.77
N LYS A 84 7.18 9.18 2.42
CA LYS A 84 6.59 10.12 3.37
C LYS A 84 5.91 9.43 4.55
N TYR A 85 5.12 8.40 4.28
CA TYR A 85 4.42 7.65 5.32
C TYR A 85 5.38 6.86 6.21
N ILE A 86 6.33 6.15 5.63
CA ILE A 86 7.37 5.45 6.41
C ILE A 86 8.14 6.46 7.27
N GLY A 87 8.59 7.57 6.70
CA GLY A 87 9.32 8.60 7.43
C GLY A 87 8.50 9.19 8.59
N SER A 88 7.20 9.44 8.39
CA SER A 88 6.33 9.93 9.45
C SER A 88 6.19 8.92 10.60
N PHE A 89 6.03 7.63 10.29
CA PHE A 89 5.95 6.59 11.31
C PHE A 89 7.28 6.38 12.05
N ILE A 90 8.41 6.45 11.35
CA ILE A 90 9.74 6.42 12.00
C ILE A 90 9.87 7.55 13.03
N ALA A 91 9.42 8.75 12.67
CA ALA A 91 9.44 9.88 13.59
C ALA A 91 8.51 9.69 14.80
N VAL A 92 7.28 9.21 14.58
CA VAL A 92 6.30 8.96 15.65
C VAL A 92 6.76 7.85 16.59
N MET A 93 7.39 6.79 16.07
CA MET A 93 7.93 5.68 16.86
C MET A 93 9.29 6.00 17.53
N ASN A 94 9.91 7.13 17.17
CA ASN A 94 11.27 7.49 17.60
C ASN A 94 12.33 6.46 17.15
N GLY A 95 12.19 5.95 15.96
CA GLY A 95 13.07 4.95 15.35
C GLY A 95 12.30 3.77 14.78
N VAL A 96 13.03 2.84 14.19
CA VAL A 96 12.48 1.61 13.59
C VAL A 96 13.53 0.50 13.60
N ASP A 97 13.10 -0.73 13.84
CA ASP A 97 13.97 -1.92 13.78
C ASP A 97 13.85 -2.65 12.44
N ALA A 98 12.67 -2.58 11.81
CA ALA A 98 12.41 -3.23 10.55
C ALA A 98 11.38 -2.46 9.70
N ILE A 99 11.55 -2.52 8.37
CA ILE A 99 10.57 -2.09 7.37
C ILE A 99 10.06 -3.35 6.68
N VAL A 100 8.74 -3.57 6.70
CA VAL A 100 8.11 -4.75 6.12
C VAL A 100 7.33 -4.38 4.87
N PHE A 101 7.65 -5.04 3.76
CA PHE A 101 6.89 -4.98 2.52
C PHE A 101 5.96 -6.18 2.42
N THR A 102 4.70 -5.93 2.09
CA THR A 102 3.65 -6.95 1.94
C THR A 102 2.64 -6.52 0.89
N ALA A 103 1.68 -7.37 0.60
CA ALA A 103 0.65 -7.18 -0.44
C ALA A 103 1.22 -7.03 -1.86
N GLY A 104 0.36 -6.88 -2.86
CA GLY A 104 0.70 -7.05 -4.27
C GLY A 104 1.96 -6.32 -4.73
N ILE A 105 2.04 -5.00 -4.55
CA ILE A 105 3.20 -4.19 -4.98
C ILE A 105 4.39 -4.45 -4.06
N GLY A 106 4.16 -4.47 -2.74
CA GLY A 106 5.24 -4.69 -1.77
C GLY A 106 5.95 -6.04 -1.96
N GLU A 107 5.22 -7.07 -2.31
CA GLU A 107 5.75 -8.43 -2.52
C GLU A 107 6.41 -8.62 -3.89
N ASN A 108 5.86 -8.00 -4.94
CA ASN A 108 6.17 -8.38 -6.31
C ASN A 108 6.96 -7.34 -7.10
N ASP A 109 7.17 -6.12 -6.56
CA ASP A 109 7.87 -5.05 -7.27
C ASP A 109 9.19 -4.69 -6.59
N ASP A 110 10.26 -5.35 -7.03
CA ASP A 110 11.62 -5.13 -6.53
C ASP A 110 12.16 -3.73 -6.88
N ILE A 111 11.71 -3.14 -7.98
CA ILE A 111 12.11 -1.81 -8.41
C ILE A 111 11.52 -0.76 -7.48
N ILE A 112 10.23 -0.87 -7.18
CA ILE A 112 9.56 0.05 -6.25
C ILE A 112 10.15 -0.09 -4.84
N ARG A 113 10.42 -1.30 -4.35
CA ARG A 113 11.09 -1.48 -3.05
C ARG A 113 12.45 -0.80 -3.02
N SER A 114 13.26 -0.95 -4.09
CA SER A 114 14.55 -0.28 -4.20
C SER A 114 14.41 1.23 -4.16
N ARG A 115 13.51 1.81 -4.96
CA ARG A 115 13.24 3.25 -4.99
C ARG A 115 12.80 3.80 -3.62
N ILE A 116 12.08 3.02 -2.83
CA ILE A 116 11.64 3.44 -1.49
C ILE A 116 12.81 3.38 -0.51
N ILE A 117 13.55 2.28 -0.47
CA ILE A 117 14.61 2.07 0.53
C ILE A 117 15.82 2.98 0.30
N GLU A 118 16.12 3.39 -0.92
CA GLU A 118 17.16 4.38 -1.24
C GLU A 118 17.00 5.72 -0.46
N HIS A 119 15.80 6.03 0.04
CA HIS A 119 15.55 7.21 0.85
C HIS A 119 15.86 7.03 2.35
N PHE A 120 16.21 5.81 2.78
CA PHE A 120 16.45 5.46 4.18
C PHE A 120 17.90 5.02 4.47
N ASP A 121 18.85 5.39 3.60
CA ASP A 121 20.28 5.15 3.80
C ASP A 121 20.82 5.80 5.10
N PHE A 122 20.22 6.92 5.53
CA PHE A 122 20.53 7.56 6.81
C PHE A 122 20.22 6.70 8.05
N LEU A 123 19.47 5.59 7.88
CA LEU A 123 19.23 4.58 8.91
C LEU A 123 20.22 3.42 8.85
N ASP A 124 21.27 3.53 8.06
CA ASP A 124 22.21 2.45 7.75
C ASP A 124 21.47 1.22 7.19
N THR A 125 20.52 1.47 6.28
CA THR A 125 19.70 0.44 5.62
C THR A 125 20.20 0.20 4.21
N THR A 126 20.52 -1.04 3.88
CA THR A 126 21.02 -1.43 2.56
C THR A 126 20.31 -2.67 2.05
N LEU A 127 19.81 -2.63 0.81
CA LEU A 127 19.17 -3.80 0.17
C LEU A 127 20.21 -4.79 -0.36
N ASP A 128 19.96 -6.07 -0.13
CA ASP A 128 20.56 -7.17 -0.91
C ASP A 128 19.79 -7.29 -2.24
N GLN A 129 20.45 -6.88 -3.32
CA GLN A 129 19.83 -6.84 -4.65
C GLN A 129 19.41 -8.22 -5.18
N LYS A 130 20.04 -9.30 -4.71
CA LYS A 130 19.66 -10.68 -5.10
C LYS A 130 18.44 -11.12 -4.32
N ALA A 131 18.43 -10.93 -3.00
CA ALA A 131 17.31 -11.26 -2.15
C ALA A 131 16.07 -10.42 -2.51
N ASN A 132 16.25 -9.14 -2.86
CA ASN A 132 15.16 -8.25 -3.27
C ASN A 132 14.43 -8.73 -4.54
N LYS A 133 15.12 -9.41 -5.46
CA LYS A 133 14.52 -9.96 -6.70
C LYS A 133 13.77 -11.28 -6.53
N MET A 134 13.85 -11.90 -5.37
CA MET A 134 13.11 -13.14 -5.11
C MET A 134 11.66 -12.85 -4.79
N HIS A 135 10.77 -13.81 -5.07
CA HIS A 135 9.32 -13.71 -4.85
C HIS A 135 8.78 -14.97 -4.14
N GLY A 136 7.59 -14.85 -3.56
CA GLY A 136 6.80 -16.00 -3.10
C GLY A 136 7.10 -16.53 -1.70
N GLU A 137 8.14 -16.04 -1.02
CA GLU A 137 8.53 -16.52 0.31
C GLU A 137 8.81 -15.35 1.27
N GLU A 138 8.58 -15.58 2.56
CA GLU A 138 9.03 -14.66 3.61
C GLU A 138 10.55 -14.62 3.63
N ARG A 139 11.13 -13.41 3.59
CA ARG A 139 12.57 -13.25 3.58
C ARG A 139 13.03 -11.86 4.00
N ILE A 140 14.24 -11.82 4.56
CA ILE A 140 14.98 -10.58 4.74
C ILE A 140 15.61 -10.21 3.39
N ILE A 141 15.37 -8.99 2.95
CA ILE A 141 15.89 -8.44 1.69
C ILE A 141 16.92 -7.32 1.91
N SER A 142 17.31 -7.06 3.16
CA SER A 142 18.44 -6.21 3.51
C SER A 142 19.72 -7.01 3.69
N THR A 143 20.89 -6.37 3.53
CA THR A 143 22.19 -6.98 3.80
C THR A 143 22.34 -7.34 5.29
N PRO A 144 23.22 -8.29 5.65
CA PRO A 144 23.42 -8.70 7.04
C PRO A 144 23.89 -7.59 7.97
N ASP A 145 24.65 -6.63 7.46
CA ASP A 145 25.18 -5.46 8.16
C ASP A 145 24.21 -4.29 8.26
N SER A 146 23.08 -4.36 7.56
CA SER A 146 22.00 -3.36 7.66
C SER A 146 21.48 -3.25 9.10
N LYS A 147 21.47 -2.05 9.69
CA LYS A 147 20.94 -1.84 11.04
C LYS A 147 19.43 -2.02 11.07
N VAL A 148 18.71 -1.34 10.19
CA VAL A 148 17.28 -1.55 10.02
C VAL A 148 17.07 -2.69 9.02
N LYS A 149 16.33 -3.70 9.42
CA LYS A 149 16.06 -4.83 8.55
C LYS A 149 14.94 -4.50 7.56
N VAL A 150 15.08 -4.94 6.32
CA VAL A 150 14.02 -4.87 5.32
C VAL A 150 13.55 -6.28 5.04
N ILE A 151 12.25 -6.49 5.20
CA ILE A 151 11.64 -7.82 5.13
C ILE A 151 10.52 -7.79 4.09
N CYS A 152 10.40 -8.85 3.32
CA CYS A 152 9.25 -9.06 2.43
C CYS A 152 8.46 -10.26 2.98
N ILE A 153 7.18 -10.03 3.28
CA ILE A 153 6.29 -11.04 3.86
C ILE A 153 5.07 -11.17 2.96
N PRO A 154 4.85 -12.35 2.33
CA PRO A 154 3.64 -12.59 1.56
C PRO A 154 2.38 -12.49 2.42
N THR A 155 1.36 -11.81 1.89
CA THR A 155 0.06 -11.73 2.54
C THR A 155 -0.66 -13.07 2.45
N ASN A 156 -1.27 -13.49 3.55
CA ASN A 156 -2.10 -14.69 3.59
C ASN A 156 -3.52 -14.34 4.07
N GLU A 157 -4.28 -13.67 3.20
CA GLU A 157 -5.64 -13.23 3.49
C GLU A 157 -6.60 -14.40 3.70
N GLU A 158 -6.43 -15.48 2.97
CA GLU A 158 -7.26 -16.68 3.08
C GLU A 158 -7.14 -17.30 4.48
N LEU A 159 -5.93 -17.38 5.03
CA LEU A 159 -5.71 -17.88 6.39
C LEU A 159 -6.33 -16.95 7.44
N ALA A 160 -6.23 -15.63 7.25
CA ALA A 160 -6.84 -14.66 8.16
C ALA A 160 -8.37 -14.82 8.16
N ILE A 161 -9.00 -14.84 6.98
CA ILE A 161 -10.44 -15.07 6.82
C ILE A 161 -10.87 -16.40 7.44
N CYS A 162 -10.08 -17.47 7.23
CA CYS A 162 -10.36 -18.78 7.81
C CYS A 162 -10.34 -18.73 9.34
N ARG A 163 -9.32 -18.11 9.94
CA ARG A 163 -9.21 -17.97 11.41
C ARG A 163 -10.36 -17.19 12.00
N ASP A 164 -10.69 -16.04 11.43
CA ASP A 164 -11.80 -15.18 11.87
C ASP A 164 -13.13 -15.92 11.74
N THR A 165 -13.34 -16.66 10.64
CA THR A 165 -14.55 -17.47 10.44
C THR A 165 -14.69 -18.55 11.50
N VAL A 166 -13.62 -19.29 11.79
CA VAL A 166 -13.62 -20.33 12.83
C VAL A 166 -13.93 -19.72 14.19
N GLU A 167 -13.32 -18.57 14.53
CA GLU A 167 -13.57 -17.91 15.82
C GLU A 167 -15.05 -17.49 15.95
N ILE A 168 -15.60 -16.82 14.92
CA ILE A 168 -17.00 -16.36 14.93
C ILE A 168 -17.97 -17.53 15.05
N VAL A 169 -17.77 -18.60 14.25
CA VAL A 169 -18.65 -19.78 14.26
C VAL A 169 -18.59 -20.51 15.60
N THR A 170 -17.39 -20.70 16.14
CA THR A 170 -17.20 -21.38 17.44
C THR A 170 -17.86 -20.59 18.56
N LYS A 171 -17.69 -19.27 18.58
CA LYS A 171 -18.33 -18.41 19.59
C LYS A 171 -19.84 -18.48 19.52
N LYS A 172 -20.41 -18.42 18.32
CA LYS A 172 -21.86 -18.54 18.10
C LYS A 172 -22.39 -19.91 18.54
N MET A 173 -21.71 -21.01 18.21
CA MET A 173 -22.10 -22.35 18.64
C MET A 173 -22.12 -22.48 20.18
N VAL A 174 -21.13 -21.90 20.87
CA VAL A 174 -21.11 -21.89 22.35
C VAL A 174 -22.26 -21.08 22.91
N GLU A 175 -22.53 -19.90 22.38
CA GLU A 175 -23.65 -19.05 22.80
C GLU A 175 -25.01 -19.73 22.59
N ASP A 176 -25.23 -20.38 21.47
CA ASP A 176 -26.47 -21.09 21.16
C ASP A 176 -26.64 -22.31 22.09
N THR A 177 -25.56 -23.09 22.35
CA THR A 177 -25.58 -24.20 23.29
C THR A 177 -25.93 -23.76 24.72
N VAL A 178 -25.35 -22.65 25.19
CA VAL A 178 -25.66 -22.07 26.51
C VAL A 178 -27.12 -21.64 26.61
N LYS A 179 -27.67 -20.99 25.56
CA LYS A 179 -29.08 -20.62 25.53
C LYS A 179 -30.00 -21.83 25.60
N ASP A 180 -29.71 -22.88 24.84
CA ASP A 180 -30.52 -24.11 24.85
C ASP A 180 -30.50 -24.83 26.22
N VAL A 181 -29.35 -24.85 26.88
CA VAL A 181 -29.25 -25.43 28.25
C VAL A 181 -30.03 -24.58 29.26
N LEU A 182 -30.00 -23.27 29.18
CA LEU A 182 -30.73 -22.38 30.08
C LEU A 182 -32.24 -22.33 29.83
N SER A 183 -32.69 -22.63 28.62
CA SER A 183 -34.13 -22.66 28.26
C SER A 183 -34.81 -24.00 28.63
N ASN A 184 -34.04 -25.04 28.84
CA ASN A 184 -34.53 -26.38 29.17
C ASN A 184 -34.47 -26.70 30.67
N ASN A 185 -34.09 -25.74 31.51
CA ASN A 185 -34.17 -25.79 32.99
C ASN A 185 -35.19 -24.77 33.52
#